data_bdc1be16eebcf90485d050150770b907
#
_entry.id   bdc1be16eebcf90485d050150770b907
#
_cell.length_a   1.000
_cell.length_b   1.000
_cell.length_c   1.000
_cell.angle_alpha   90.00
_cell.angle_beta   90.00
_cell.angle_gamma   90.00
#
_symmetry.space_group_name_H-M   'P 1'
#
loop_
_entity.id
_entity.type
_entity.pdbx_description
1 polymer ?
#
loop_
_entity_poly.entity_id
_entity_poly.type
_entity_poly.pdbx_seq_one_letter_code
_entity_poly.pdbx_strand_id
1 'polypeptide(L)'
;MKYKNIIILIFSALAISCSSDGGSEGTGSENNGNNNGNNXXSGXNNSGGSNNSGETTDPDDFSSTTSSGNTTYYISFTSGNDDNDGKSEDXAFKNLGKINSITYKPGDKIMFKSGDSWRGYFKILGSGXASNXIEIGAYGSGSKPKIDGNGYQASIFLENVENISVSGLQLTNQASHKLSNGETKLMNASERSGEEERYGLLVLRFGGGRNISNISLKDLLIYDVYPTPSDNSKKHQGYGIRFESYNNSEINYYDNIEIDNVDISLTGHYGVHIVNRMSPANEDYYHRNIRITNSKFKDTGGSGIVLARCKDVIVENSHFDGAGSSKDGRMWNRGSGMWTXTCNDTTIQNNIFENAXGPQDSFGAHXDWGCKRVVXQYXLSKNNFGGFGEILGENEMCGYRYNISIGDGTRTGQHDGLIFWVSDYAGSDNRRRASKNNFYYNNTIFVPSINSVNNNPMDHLGILFREMSEETYVYNNLIYISNQAKITFDIRNESEYNSFKNNLYYGTVAINPSYEFKHDTSEIFNTDPLLSNPGGTSADDYKLKSDSPALKTGILISGSSNPKNFIENNGGKDYFGNNVSNSEKPNIGAYNGN
;
A
#
# COMPACT_ATOMS: atom_id res chain seq x y z
N MET A 1 25.97 -23.74 -2.84
CA MET A 1 25.79 -23.18 -1.50
C MET A 1 26.10 -21.70 -1.35
N LYS A 2 26.51 -21.00 -2.39
CA LYS A 2 26.85 -19.57 -2.31
C LYS A 2 25.75 -18.60 -2.77
N TYR A 3 24.63 -19.14 -3.20
CA TYR A 3 23.57 -18.29 -3.76
C TYR A 3 22.43 -17.95 -2.79
N LYS A 4 22.36 -18.63 -1.66
CA LYS A 4 21.28 -18.36 -0.69
C LYS A 4 21.45 -17.07 0.09
N ASN A 5 22.70 -16.60 0.23
CA ASN A 5 22.95 -15.41 1.06
C ASN A 5 22.78 -14.08 0.30
N ILE A 6 22.85 -14.14 -1.04
CA ILE A 6 22.70 -12.92 -1.84
C ILE A 6 21.23 -12.53 -1.99
N ILE A 7 20.35 -13.52 -1.96
CA ILE A 7 18.92 -13.27 -2.15
C ILE A 7 18.29 -12.59 -0.91
N ILE A 8 18.81 -12.88 0.26
CA ILE A 8 18.26 -12.32 1.50
C ILE A 8 18.57 -10.81 1.61
N LEU A 9 19.71 -10.38 1.09
CA LEU A 9 20.09 -8.97 1.14
C LEU A 9 19.27 -8.07 0.19
N ILE A 10 18.79 -8.64 -0.92
CA ILE A 10 18.03 -7.84 -1.87
C ILE A 10 16.59 -7.60 -1.39
N PHE A 11 16.06 -8.52 -0.57
CA PHE A 11 14.66 -8.42 -0.15
C PHE A 11 14.45 -7.62 1.14
N SER A 12 15.47 -7.47 1.97
CA SER A 12 15.37 -6.57 3.10
C SER A 12 15.34 -5.10 2.63
N ALA A 13 15.82 -4.85 1.42
CA ALA A 13 15.84 -3.51 0.86
C ALA A 13 14.46 -3.02 0.40
N LEU A 14 13.55 -3.95 0.07
CA LEU A 14 12.20 -3.53 -0.26
C LEU A 14 11.43 -3.02 0.96
N ALA A 15 11.95 -3.27 2.15
CA ALA A 15 11.37 -2.74 3.38
C ALA A 15 12.03 -1.45 3.85
N ILE A 16 13.10 -1.02 3.17
CA ILE A 16 13.93 0.09 3.65
C ILE A 16 13.95 1.26 2.64
N SER A 17 13.22 1.14 1.54
CA SER A 17 13.30 2.18 0.53
C SER A 17 12.54 3.42 0.95
N CYS A 18 13.15 4.47 0.80
CA CYS A 18 12.83 5.88 0.99
C CYS A 18 13.69 6.49 2.07
N SER A 19 14.99 6.36 1.91
CA SER A 19 15.87 7.23 2.64
C SER A 19 16.17 8.42 1.75
N SER A 20 15.60 9.53 2.08
CA SER A 20 15.99 10.76 1.46
C SER A 20 17.45 11.06 1.81
N ASP A 21 18.15 11.61 0.88
CA ASP A 21 19.53 12.01 1.09
C ASP A 21 19.67 13.01 2.22
N GLY A 22 20.37 12.65 3.22
CA GLY A 22 20.73 13.51 4.32
C GLY A 22 21.66 12.73 5.21
N GLY A 23 22.92 12.67 4.82
CA GLY A 23 23.84 11.75 5.42
C GLY A 23 24.22 12.06 6.86
N SER A 24 24.41 11.04 7.60
CA SER A 24 25.51 10.97 8.57
C SER A 24 25.77 9.51 8.87
N GLU A 25 27.00 9.15 8.72
CA GLU A 25 27.48 7.80 8.95
C GLU A 25 27.49 7.44 10.42
N GLY A 26 26.98 6.28 10.71
CA GLY A 26 27.17 5.67 12.01
C GLY A 26 27.69 4.26 11.82
N THR A 27 28.93 4.08 12.16
CA THR A 27 29.61 2.79 12.08
C THR A 27 29.16 1.88 13.21
N GLY A 28 28.72 0.69 12.88
CA GLY A 28 28.42 -0.33 13.86
C GLY A 28 28.89 -1.68 13.39
N SER A 29 29.76 -2.24 14.16
CA SER A 29 30.54 -3.43 13.86
C SER A 29 29.73 -4.73 13.80
N GLU A 30 30.15 -5.58 12.91
CA GLU A 30 29.67 -6.94 12.75
C GLU A 30 30.17 -7.85 13.87
N ASN A 31 29.35 -8.78 14.25
CA ASN A 31 29.87 -9.96 14.93
C ASN A 31 29.16 -11.21 14.43
N ASN A 32 29.96 -12.07 13.88
CA ASN A 32 29.61 -13.40 13.40
C ASN A 32 29.45 -14.37 14.56
N GLY A 33 28.40 -15.12 14.49
CA GLY A 33 28.26 -16.28 15.38
C GLY A 33 27.57 -17.41 14.65
N ASN A 34 28.37 -18.33 14.23
CA ASN A 34 27.96 -19.56 13.58
C ASN A 34 27.52 -20.58 14.63
N ASN A 35 26.36 -21.20 14.45
CA ASN A 35 26.18 -22.53 15.03
C ASN A 35 25.13 -23.35 14.29
N ASN A 36 25.61 -24.42 13.76
CA ASN A 36 24.87 -25.54 13.21
C ASN A 36 24.30 -26.42 14.31
N GLY A 37 23.07 -26.88 14.12
CA GLY A 37 22.55 -27.89 15.01
C GLY A 37 21.24 -28.47 14.47
N ASN A 38 21.37 -29.57 13.80
CA ASN A 38 20.25 -30.43 13.45
C ASN A 38 19.65 -31.04 14.69
N ASN A 39 18.35 -31.08 14.81
CA ASN A 39 17.65 -32.23 15.37
C ASN A 39 16.12 -32.16 15.32
N UNK A 40 15.44 -33.16 15.02
CA UNK A 40 14.20 -33.29 14.86
C UNK A 40 13.57 -33.64 16.04
N UNK A 41 12.72 -33.14 16.12
CA UNK A 41 12.15 -33.47 17.22
C UNK A 41 10.96 -33.99 17.33
N SER A 42 10.74 -34.64 17.97
CA SER A 42 9.55 -35.32 18.38
C SER A 42 8.67 -34.41 19.26
N GLY A 43 7.39 -34.55 19.03
CA GLY A 43 6.41 -33.66 19.58
C GLY A 43 6.37 -33.48 21.10
N UNK A 44 6.19 -32.39 21.35
CA UNK A 44 6.05 -32.11 22.63
C UNK A 44 4.74 -31.67 22.92
N ASN A 45 4.17 -32.09 23.73
CA ASN A 45 2.93 -31.67 24.36
C ASN A 45 3.14 -30.33 25.04
N ASN A 46 2.58 -29.32 24.48
CA ASN A 46 2.71 -27.98 25.05
C ASN A 46 1.46 -27.63 25.85
N SER A 47 1.56 -27.82 27.14
CA SER A 47 0.58 -27.29 28.06
C SER A 47 1.05 -25.94 28.58
N GLY A 48 0.90 -24.91 27.76
CA GLY A 48 1.13 -23.55 28.20
C GLY A 48 -0.22 -22.86 28.33
N GLY A 49 -0.55 -22.53 29.55
CA GLY A 49 -1.88 -22.12 29.90
C GLY A 49 -2.48 -20.97 29.13
N SER A 50 -3.51 -21.23 28.45
CA SER A 50 -4.55 -20.28 28.16
C SER A 50 -5.86 -20.97 28.54
N ASN A 51 -6.62 -20.28 29.31
CA ASN A 51 -7.86 -20.80 29.88
C ASN A 51 -8.97 -20.91 28.86
N ASN A 52 -8.78 -21.67 27.81
CA ASN A 52 -9.85 -22.07 26.93
C ASN A 52 -9.68 -23.56 26.64
N SER A 53 -10.05 -24.34 27.61
CA SER A 53 -10.06 -25.80 27.49
C SER A 53 -11.06 -26.20 26.42
N GLY A 54 -10.56 -26.67 25.30
CA GLY A 54 -11.42 -27.25 24.29
C GLY A 54 -11.32 -26.70 22.89
N GLU A 55 -10.67 -25.55 22.68
CA GLU A 55 -10.43 -25.04 21.33
C GLU A 55 -9.21 -25.69 20.69
N THR A 56 -9.32 -26.16 19.46
CA THR A 56 -8.17 -26.64 18.70
C THR A 56 -8.20 -26.09 17.28
N THR A 57 -7.02 -25.78 16.79
CA THR A 57 -6.84 -25.38 15.39
C THR A 57 -6.06 -26.44 14.62
N ASP A 58 -5.54 -27.46 15.29
CA ASP A 58 -4.70 -28.48 14.68
C ASP A 58 -5.56 -29.47 13.87
N PRO A 59 -5.33 -29.58 12.54
CA PRO A 59 -6.09 -30.53 11.74
C PRO A 59 -5.78 -31.99 12.09
N ASP A 60 -4.61 -32.26 12.65
CA ASP A 60 -4.24 -33.63 13.00
C ASP A 60 -5.03 -34.19 14.19
N ASP A 61 -5.79 -33.33 14.89
CA ASP A 61 -6.70 -33.81 15.93
C ASP A 61 -7.95 -34.46 15.36
N PHE A 62 -8.13 -34.41 14.05
CA PHE A 62 -9.34 -34.95 13.38
C PHE A 62 -8.94 -35.81 12.18
N SER A 63 -9.78 -36.77 11.85
CA SER A 63 -9.59 -37.57 10.64
C SER A 63 -9.74 -36.69 9.39
N SER A 64 -8.78 -36.83 8.48
CA SER A 64 -8.83 -36.10 7.22
C SER A 64 -10.00 -36.59 6.35
N THR A 65 -10.74 -35.67 5.78
CA THR A 65 -11.82 -36.00 4.86
C THR A 65 -11.73 -35.13 3.61
N THR A 66 -12.43 -35.57 2.56
CA THR A 66 -12.51 -34.80 1.32
C THR A 66 -13.96 -34.54 0.99
N SER A 67 -14.28 -33.30 0.71
CA SER A 67 -15.63 -32.89 0.34
C SER A 67 -16.03 -33.43 -1.02
N SER A 68 -17.30 -33.65 -1.24
CA SER A 68 -17.84 -34.00 -2.56
C SER A 68 -18.00 -32.79 -3.47
N GLY A 69 -17.86 -31.58 -2.92
CA GLY A 69 -18.11 -30.35 -3.66
C GLY A 69 -19.55 -29.88 -3.53
N ASN A 70 -19.78 -28.61 -3.86
CA ASN A 70 -21.09 -27.96 -3.81
C ASN A 70 -21.79 -28.21 -2.48
N THR A 71 -21.05 -28.17 -1.41
CA THR A 71 -21.52 -28.46 -0.06
C THR A 71 -21.29 -27.24 0.81
N THR A 72 -22.29 -26.88 1.61
CA THR A 72 -22.13 -25.82 2.60
C THR A 72 -21.83 -26.43 3.96
N TYR A 73 -20.71 -26.00 4.53
CA TYR A 73 -20.29 -26.38 5.88
C TYR A 73 -20.49 -25.21 6.81
N TYR A 74 -20.98 -25.48 8.00
CA TYR A 74 -21.26 -24.49 9.02
C TYR A 74 -20.36 -24.72 10.23
N ILE A 75 -19.90 -23.63 10.82
CA ILE A 75 -19.08 -23.71 12.04
C ILE A 75 -19.57 -22.66 13.03
N SER A 76 -19.83 -23.09 14.27
CA SER A 76 -20.26 -22.23 15.37
C SER A 76 -19.53 -22.65 16.64
N PHE A 77 -18.83 -21.70 17.24
CA PHE A 77 -18.14 -22.01 18.49
C PHE A 77 -19.14 -22.19 19.64
N THR A 78 -20.21 -21.40 19.65
CA THR A 78 -21.15 -21.41 20.78
C THR A 78 -22.09 -22.59 20.76
N SER A 79 -22.50 -23.09 19.58
CA SER A 79 -23.50 -24.16 19.49
C SER A 79 -23.07 -25.35 18.67
N GLY A 80 -21.85 -25.35 18.13
CA GLY A 80 -21.36 -26.43 17.30
C GLY A 80 -20.80 -27.61 18.09
N ASN A 81 -20.57 -28.70 17.37
CA ASN A 81 -19.97 -29.91 17.92
C ASN A 81 -19.25 -30.63 16.78
N ASP A 82 -18.00 -30.99 16.99
CA ASP A 82 -17.20 -31.56 15.91
C ASP A 82 -17.61 -32.99 15.55
N ASP A 83 -18.49 -33.60 16.32
CA ASP A 83 -19.11 -34.87 15.94
C ASP A 83 -20.25 -34.71 14.94
N ASN A 84 -20.71 -33.49 14.72
CA ASN A 84 -21.73 -33.18 13.70
C ASN A 84 -21.17 -33.38 12.30
N ASP A 85 -22.04 -33.38 11.30
CA ASP A 85 -21.61 -33.45 9.90
C ASP A 85 -21.29 -32.08 9.31
N GLY A 86 -21.60 -31.00 10.01
CA GLY A 86 -21.31 -29.64 9.60
C GLY A 86 -22.17 -29.11 8.47
N LYS A 87 -23.19 -29.88 8.01
CA LYS A 87 -23.88 -29.55 6.77
C LYS A 87 -25.20 -28.80 6.97
N SER A 88 -25.47 -28.40 8.19
CA SER A 88 -26.60 -27.52 8.49
C SER A 88 -26.27 -26.62 9.65
N GLU A 89 -27.03 -25.55 9.80
CA GLU A 89 -26.80 -24.62 10.91
C GLU A 89 -26.99 -25.31 12.28
N ASP A 90 -27.91 -26.24 12.38
CA ASP A 90 -28.11 -27.00 13.62
C ASP A 90 -27.05 -28.05 13.86
N UNK A 91 -26.27 -28.38 12.90
CA UNK A 91 -25.32 -29.31 13.01
C UNK A 91 -24.00 -28.83 12.73
N ALA A 92 -23.77 -27.75 13.15
CA ALA A 92 -22.48 -27.09 12.81
C ALA A 92 -21.30 -27.75 13.50
N PHE A 93 -20.14 -27.65 12.87
CA PHE A 93 -18.86 -27.95 13.53
C PHE A 93 -18.57 -26.90 14.60
N LYS A 94 -17.57 -27.17 15.45
CA LYS A 94 -17.20 -26.24 16.51
C LYS A 94 -15.81 -25.62 16.29
N ASN A 95 -14.80 -26.43 16.05
CA ASN A 95 -13.40 -25.98 16.13
C ASN A 95 -12.77 -25.78 14.76
N LEU A 96 -11.81 -24.85 14.69
CA LEU A 96 -11.07 -24.60 13.47
C LEU A 96 -10.34 -25.84 12.97
N GLY A 97 -9.78 -26.65 13.88
CA GLY A 97 -9.09 -27.87 13.49
C GLY A 97 -9.97 -28.81 12.67
N LYS A 98 -11.25 -28.85 12.99
CA LYS A 98 -12.18 -29.71 12.22
C LYS A 98 -12.27 -29.23 10.78
N ILE A 99 -12.48 -27.94 10.56
CA ILE A 99 -12.58 -27.43 9.19
C ILE A 99 -11.21 -27.37 8.49
N ASN A 100 -10.12 -27.34 9.25
CA ASN A 100 -8.76 -27.46 8.67
C ASN A 100 -8.47 -28.89 8.21
N SER A 101 -9.21 -29.89 8.65
CA SER A 101 -8.99 -31.29 8.29
C SER A 101 -9.71 -31.71 7.00
N ILE A 102 -10.47 -30.81 6.40
CA ILE A 102 -11.27 -31.10 5.21
C ILE A 102 -10.57 -30.55 3.98
N THR A 103 -10.43 -31.39 2.94
CA THR A 103 -10.02 -30.93 1.62
C THR A 103 -11.29 -30.53 0.85
N TYR A 104 -11.41 -29.25 0.54
CA TYR A 104 -12.59 -28.70 -0.10
C TYR A 104 -12.51 -28.86 -1.61
N LYS A 105 -13.67 -28.78 -2.24
CA LYS A 105 -13.85 -28.94 -3.68
C LYS A 105 -14.65 -27.76 -4.24
N PRO A 106 -14.63 -27.57 -5.56
CA PRO A 106 -15.37 -26.42 -6.14
C PRO A 106 -16.84 -26.41 -5.70
N GLY A 107 -17.29 -25.18 -5.39
CA GLY A 107 -18.66 -24.93 -4.96
C GLY A 107 -18.91 -25.10 -3.48
N ASP A 108 -17.91 -25.53 -2.72
CA ASP A 108 -18.05 -25.60 -1.27
C ASP A 108 -18.16 -24.22 -0.67
N LYS A 109 -18.87 -24.14 0.44
CA LYS A 109 -18.95 -22.92 1.26
C LYS A 109 -18.60 -23.29 2.69
N ILE A 110 -17.82 -22.44 3.33
CA ILE A 110 -17.45 -22.60 4.74
C ILE A 110 -17.97 -21.36 5.46
N MET A 111 -19.01 -21.54 6.26
CA MET A 111 -19.77 -20.42 6.81
C MET A 111 -19.61 -20.37 8.32
N PHE A 112 -19.10 -19.23 8.79
CA PHE A 112 -18.84 -18.97 10.20
C PHE A 112 -20.04 -18.24 10.80
N LYS A 113 -20.45 -18.62 12.02
CA LYS A 113 -21.62 -18.01 12.64
C LYS A 113 -21.32 -16.61 13.15
N SER A 114 -22.13 -15.66 12.73
CA SER A 114 -22.06 -14.28 13.22
C SER A 114 -22.22 -14.23 14.74
N GLY A 115 -21.44 -13.37 15.39
CA GLY A 115 -21.40 -13.26 16.84
C GLY A 115 -20.45 -14.19 17.54
N ASP A 116 -19.94 -15.21 16.86
CA ASP A 116 -19.01 -16.17 17.45
C ASP A 116 -17.56 -15.74 17.20
N SER A 117 -16.67 -16.26 18.02
CA SER A 117 -15.22 -16.03 17.94
C SER A 117 -14.45 -17.32 18.07
N TRP A 118 -13.34 -17.41 17.35
CA TRP A 118 -12.42 -18.54 17.42
C TRP A 118 -11.01 -18.01 17.67
N ARG A 119 -10.17 -18.82 18.31
CA ARG A 119 -8.77 -18.51 18.53
C ARG A 119 -7.90 -19.54 17.83
N GLY A 120 -7.09 -19.08 16.87
CA GLY A 120 -6.24 -19.98 16.11
C GLY A 120 -6.21 -19.54 14.65
N TYR A 121 -6.11 -20.50 13.75
CA TYR A 121 -6.04 -20.21 12.33
C TYR A 121 -6.97 -21.12 11.53
N PHE A 122 -7.36 -20.59 10.36
CA PHE A 122 -8.02 -21.41 9.33
C PHE A 122 -7.12 -21.42 8.10
N LYS A 123 -6.59 -22.61 7.76
CA LYS A 123 -5.79 -22.82 6.56
C LYS A 123 -6.58 -23.70 5.61
N ILE A 124 -7.07 -23.13 4.52
CA ILE A 124 -7.92 -23.88 3.61
C ILE A 124 -7.11 -24.86 2.76
N LEU A 125 -7.63 -26.05 2.57
CA LEU A 125 -7.13 -27.07 1.65
C LEU A 125 -8.11 -27.18 0.48
N GLY A 126 -7.57 -27.07 -0.76
CA GLY A 126 -8.38 -27.23 -1.97
C GLY A 126 -8.66 -25.91 -2.65
N SER A 127 -9.04 -26.02 -3.91
CA SER A 127 -9.31 -24.87 -4.77
C SER A 127 -10.66 -25.02 -5.46
N GLY A 128 -11.21 -23.89 -5.80
CA GLY A 128 -12.43 -23.86 -6.62
C GLY A 128 -12.12 -23.93 -8.11
N UNK A 129 -12.99 -23.79 -8.83
CA UNK A 129 -13.02 -23.59 -10.18
C UNK A 129 -13.39 -22.19 -10.40
N ALA A 130 -12.98 -21.71 -11.64
CA ALA A 130 -13.26 -20.30 -11.97
C ALA A 130 -14.75 -19.99 -12.04
N SER A 131 -15.53 -20.94 -12.51
CA SER A 131 -16.99 -20.80 -12.57
C SER A 131 -17.68 -21.28 -11.30
N ASN A 132 -16.98 -21.76 -10.30
CA ASN A 132 -17.58 -22.34 -9.10
C ASN A 132 -16.61 -22.23 -7.91
N UNK A 133 -16.43 -21.13 -7.24
CA UNK A 133 -15.52 -20.77 -6.27
C UNK A 133 -15.80 -21.45 -5.05
N ILE A 134 -14.82 -21.54 -4.30
CA ILE A 134 -15.04 -21.88 -2.90
C ILE A 134 -15.29 -20.59 -2.15
N GLU A 135 -16.30 -20.56 -1.33
CA GLU A 135 -16.65 -19.35 -0.58
C GLU A 135 -16.42 -19.55 0.91
N ILE A 136 -15.75 -18.61 1.54
CA ILE A 136 -15.61 -18.52 2.99
C ILE A 136 -16.37 -17.28 3.42
N GLY A 137 -17.34 -17.44 4.34
CA GLY A 137 -18.20 -16.32 4.69
C GLY A 137 -18.86 -16.50 6.03
N ALA A 138 -19.98 -15.79 6.23
CA ALA A 138 -20.69 -15.73 7.50
C ALA A 138 -22.15 -16.10 7.32
N TYR A 139 -22.77 -16.60 8.39
CA TYR A 139 -24.20 -16.84 8.43
C TYR A 139 -24.76 -16.37 9.76
N GLY A 140 -26.07 -16.16 9.78
CA GLY A 140 -26.74 -15.67 10.95
C GLY A 140 -26.66 -14.16 11.07
N SER A 141 -27.15 -13.63 12.16
CA SER A 141 -27.18 -12.20 12.40
C SER A 141 -26.27 -11.83 13.57
N GLY A 142 -25.82 -10.57 13.58
CA GLY A 142 -24.95 -10.07 14.62
C GLY A 142 -23.63 -9.58 14.06
N SER A 143 -22.65 -9.41 14.93
CA SER A 143 -21.32 -8.93 14.53
C SER A 143 -20.64 -9.97 13.65
N LYS A 144 -19.73 -9.50 12.79
CA LYS A 144 -18.95 -10.40 11.94
C LYS A 144 -18.28 -11.48 12.79
N PRO A 145 -18.29 -12.73 12.34
CA PRO A 145 -17.53 -13.77 13.06
C PRO A 145 -16.06 -13.42 13.10
N LYS A 146 -15.42 -13.72 14.23
CA LYS A 146 -14.07 -13.27 14.49
C LYS A 146 -13.10 -14.43 14.56
N ILE A 147 -12.02 -14.37 13.83
CA ILE A 147 -10.89 -15.28 14.01
C ILE A 147 -9.73 -14.46 14.59
N ASP A 148 -9.36 -14.80 15.82
CA ASP A 148 -8.21 -14.24 16.51
C ASP A 148 -7.06 -15.21 16.28
N GLY A 149 -6.04 -14.77 15.55
CA GLY A 149 -4.92 -15.63 15.19
C GLY A 149 -4.11 -16.16 16.37
N ASN A 150 -4.28 -15.57 17.55
CA ASN A 150 -3.68 -16.07 18.80
C ASN A 150 -2.18 -16.27 18.69
N GLY A 151 -1.51 -15.45 17.89
CA GLY A 151 -0.07 -15.53 17.71
C GLY A 151 0.40 -16.54 16.68
N TYR A 152 -0.50 -17.24 16.01
CA TYR A 152 -0.12 -18.01 14.83
C TYR A 152 0.28 -17.07 13.70
N GLN A 153 0.90 -17.61 12.68
CA GLN A 153 1.43 -16.79 11.60
C GLN A 153 0.33 -15.96 10.94
N ALA A 154 -0.85 -16.53 10.72
CA ALA A 154 -1.98 -15.81 10.14
C ALA A 154 -3.29 -16.31 10.76
N SER A 155 -4.32 -15.46 10.72
CA SER A 155 -5.67 -15.88 11.09
C SER A 155 -6.30 -16.72 9.98
N ILE A 156 -6.11 -16.32 8.72
CA ILE A 156 -6.50 -17.12 7.56
C ILE A 156 -5.29 -17.26 6.65
N PHE A 157 -5.08 -18.47 6.17
CA PHE A 157 -3.91 -18.81 5.36
C PHE A 157 -4.37 -19.53 4.09
N LEU A 158 -4.01 -18.95 2.93
CA LEU A 158 -4.31 -19.50 1.60
C LEU A 158 -2.99 -19.79 0.91
N GLU A 159 -2.60 -21.07 0.87
CA GLU A 159 -1.33 -21.46 0.25
C GLU A 159 -1.58 -22.26 -1.01
N ASN A 160 -1.13 -21.74 -2.15
CA ASN A 160 -1.22 -22.41 -3.46
C ASN A 160 -2.65 -22.82 -3.81
N VAL A 161 -3.61 -21.99 -3.44
CA VAL A 161 -5.02 -22.24 -3.74
C VAL A 161 -5.57 -21.11 -4.58
N GLU A 162 -6.61 -21.38 -5.34
CA GLU A 162 -7.18 -20.42 -6.27
C GLU A 162 -8.69 -20.55 -6.34
N ASN A 163 -9.31 -19.54 -6.93
CA ASN A 163 -10.75 -19.50 -7.10
C ASN A 163 -11.46 -19.56 -5.76
N ILE A 164 -11.08 -18.64 -4.88
CA ILE A 164 -11.56 -18.56 -3.51
C ILE A 164 -12.05 -17.15 -3.20
N SER A 165 -13.19 -17.07 -2.54
CA SER A 165 -13.76 -15.83 -2.05
C SER A 165 -13.81 -15.88 -0.52
N VAL A 166 -13.35 -14.80 0.13
CA VAL A 166 -13.45 -14.65 1.60
C VAL A 166 -14.20 -13.37 1.87
N SER A 167 -15.27 -13.46 2.67
CA SER A 167 -16.07 -12.27 2.94
C SER A 167 -16.74 -12.30 4.32
N GLY A 168 -17.01 -11.13 4.85
CA GLY A 168 -17.89 -10.96 6.01
C GLY A 168 -17.30 -11.37 7.35
N LEU A 169 -15.99 -11.40 7.47
CA LEU A 169 -15.32 -11.84 8.69
C LEU A 169 -14.53 -10.68 9.33
N GLN A 170 -14.24 -10.84 10.62
CA GLN A 170 -13.23 -9.97 11.25
C GLN A 170 -12.05 -10.80 11.71
N LEU A 171 -10.86 -10.25 11.53
CA LEU A 171 -9.60 -10.94 11.80
C LEU A 171 -8.72 -10.07 12.67
N THR A 172 -8.13 -10.68 13.70
CA THR A 172 -7.08 -10.07 14.50
C THR A 172 -5.94 -11.06 14.68
N ASN A 173 -4.74 -10.57 14.99
CA ASN A 173 -3.65 -11.49 15.25
C ASN A 173 -2.54 -10.80 16.05
N GLN A 174 -2.59 -10.90 17.36
CA GLN A 174 -1.58 -10.33 18.23
C GLN A 174 -0.68 -11.40 18.78
N ALA A 175 0.59 -11.38 18.41
CA ALA A 175 1.61 -12.24 19.02
C ALA A 175 2.28 -11.43 20.12
N SER A 176 1.58 -11.27 21.22
CA SER A 176 2.01 -10.36 22.27
C SER A 176 3.28 -10.82 22.99
N HIS A 177 3.60 -12.10 22.91
CA HIS A 177 4.80 -12.64 23.55
C HIS A 177 5.18 -13.94 22.88
N LYS A 178 6.43 -14.32 23.04
CA LYS A 178 6.92 -15.61 22.56
C LYS A 178 6.37 -16.74 23.43
N LEU A 179 6.33 -17.94 22.87
CA LEU A 179 6.04 -19.11 23.66
C LEU A 179 7.10 -19.26 24.74
N SER A 180 6.78 -20.02 25.79
CA SER A 180 7.67 -20.16 26.94
C SER A 180 9.05 -20.69 26.57
N ASN A 181 9.13 -21.48 25.52
CA ASN A 181 10.41 -22.02 25.03
C ASN A 181 11.08 -21.09 24.01
N GLY A 182 10.51 -19.91 23.78
CA GLY A 182 11.06 -18.95 22.82
C GLY A 182 10.65 -19.18 21.38
N GLU A 183 9.90 -20.21 21.11
CA GLU A 183 9.48 -20.51 19.74
C GLU A 183 8.30 -19.67 19.30
N THR A 184 8.19 -19.51 18.01
CA THR A 184 7.07 -18.84 17.35
C THR A 184 6.03 -19.88 16.95
N LYS A 185 4.78 -19.58 17.17
CA LYS A 185 3.69 -20.44 16.70
C LYS A 185 3.64 -20.39 15.17
N LEU A 186 3.82 -21.52 14.55
CA LEU A 186 3.82 -21.64 13.09
C LEU A 186 2.66 -22.52 12.63
N MET A 187 2.22 -22.27 11.44
CA MET A 187 1.33 -23.14 10.69
C MET A 187 2.20 -23.92 9.71
N ASN A 188 1.88 -25.14 9.40
CA ASN A 188 2.70 -25.97 8.53
C ASN A 188 2.70 -25.44 7.09
N ALA A 189 3.39 -24.35 6.87
CA ALA A 189 3.51 -23.73 5.56
C ALA A 189 4.67 -24.35 4.79
N SER A 190 4.50 -24.50 3.49
CA SER A 190 5.56 -25.00 2.63
C SER A 190 6.71 -24.01 2.53
N GLU A 191 6.41 -22.74 2.62
CA GLU A 191 7.38 -21.68 2.66
C GLU A 191 6.89 -20.61 3.63
N ARG A 192 7.79 -19.84 4.18
CA ARG A 192 7.47 -18.84 5.19
C ARG A 192 8.01 -17.47 4.80
N SER A 193 7.21 -16.48 5.05
CA SER A 193 7.64 -15.10 4.85
C SER A 193 8.45 -14.55 6.00
N GLY A 194 8.63 -15.34 7.05
CA GLY A 194 9.39 -14.94 8.22
C GLY A 194 8.71 -15.41 9.49
N GLU A 195 9.49 -15.99 10.34
CA GLU A 195 8.94 -16.59 11.57
C GLU A 195 8.38 -15.53 12.52
N GLU A 196 8.89 -14.30 12.43
CA GLU A 196 8.47 -13.24 13.32
C GLU A 196 7.35 -12.38 12.76
N GLU A 197 6.96 -12.61 11.51
CA GLU A 197 5.92 -11.83 10.86
C GLU A 197 4.54 -12.39 11.20
N ARG A 198 3.55 -11.48 11.28
CA ARG A 198 2.17 -11.88 11.56
C ARG A 198 1.23 -11.23 10.56
N TYR A 199 0.15 -11.94 10.26
CA TYR A 199 -0.80 -11.53 9.23
C TYR A 199 -2.22 -11.71 9.75
N GLY A 200 -3.11 -10.86 9.29
CA GLY A 200 -4.52 -11.17 9.39
C GLY A 200 -4.86 -12.25 8.37
N LEU A 201 -4.54 -12.00 7.11
CA LEU A 201 -4.79 -12.96 6.03
C LEU A 201 -3.56 -13.04 5.14
N LEU A 202 -3.01 -14.24 4.99
CA LEU A 202 -1.82 -14.47 4.16
C LEU A 202 -2.18 -15.34 2.96
N VAL A 203 -1.84 -14.85 1.77
CA VAL A 203 -1.99 -15.58 0.51
C VAL A 203 -0.60 -15.85 -0.02
N LEU A 204 -0.24 -17.12 -0.12
CA LEU A 204 1.12 -17.52 -0.46
C LEU A 204 1.13 -18.40 -1.70
N ARG A 205 1.94 -18.03 -2.68
CA ARG A 205 2.21 -18.87 -3.84
C ARG A 205 3.66 -19.33 -3.77
N PHE A 206 3.84 -20.62 -3.63
CA PHE A 206 5.16 -21.23 -3.57
C PHE A 206 5.22 -22.39 -4.55
N GLY A 207 6.37 -22.58 -5.17
CA GLY A 207 6.49 -23.52 -6.27
C GLY A 207 6.17 -22.79 -7.57
N GLY A 208 5.80 -23.51 -8.59
CA GLY A 208 5.62 -22.85 -9.86
C GLY A 208 4.97 -23.69 -10.91
N GLY A 209 5.26 -23.33 -12.16
CA GLY A 209 4.76 -24.04 -13.31
C GLY A 209 3.59 -23.39 -13.99
N ARG A 210 2.79 -22.59 -13.24
CA ARG A 210 1.71 -21.82 -13.85
C ARG A 210 1.25 -20.72 -12.89
N ASN A 211 0.54 -19.74 -13.42
CA ASN A 211 -0.16 -18.77 -12.56
C ASN A 211 -1.34 -19.43 -11.87
N ILE A 212 -1.77 -18.84 -10.80
CA ILE A 212 -3.03 -19.20 -10.14
C ILE A 212 -3.89 -17.95 -10.01
N SER A 213 -5.22 -18.13 -9.91
CA SER A 213 -6.12 -17.05 -10.25
C SER A 213 -7.27 -16.90 -9.26
N ASN A 214 -7.85 -15.70 -9.27
CA ASN A 214 -9.17 -15.42 -8.71
C ASN A 214 -9.23 -15.57 -7.21
N ILE A 215 -8.63 -14.63 -6.52
CA ILE A 215 -8.79 -14.45 -5.08
C ILE A 215 -9.61 -13.18 -4.86
N SER A 216 -10.74 -13.31 -4.16
CA SER A 216 -11.61 -12.19 -3.86
C SER A 216 -11.77 -12.06 -2.34
N LEU A 217 -11.45 -10.87 -1.82
CA LEU A 217 -11.50 -10.57 -0.39
C LEU A 217 -12.43 -9.37 -0.23
N LYS A 218 -13.57 -9.55 0.45
CA LYS A 218 -14.59 -8.51 0.55
C LYS A 218 -15.15 -8.38 1.95
N ASP A 219 -15.54 -7.19 2.31
CA ASP A 219 -16.28 -6.94 3.55
C ASP A 219 -15.58 -7.51 4.77
N LEU A 220 -14.26 -7.30 4.84
CA LEU A 220 -13.45 -7.78 5.96
C LEU A 220 -13.12 -6.62 6.89
N LEU A 221 -13.09 -6.92 8.19
CA LEU A 221 -12.62 -6.00 9.22
C LEU A 221 -11.36 -6.62 9.82
N ILE A 222 -10.21 -5.97 9.67
CA ILE A 222 -8.93 -6.51 10.12
C ILE A 222 -8.24 -5.47 11.00
N TYR A 223 -7.85 -5.87 12.20
CA TYR A 223 -7.26 -4.93 13.14
C TYR A 223 -6.42 -5.65 14.18
N ASP A 224 -5.55 -4.89 14.84
CA ASP A 224 -4.68 -5.40 15.90
C ASP A 224 -3.85 -6.58 15.39
N VAL A 225 -3.06 -6.32 14.34
CA VAL A 225 -2.15 -7.34 13.81
C VAL A 225 -0.73 -6.93 14.13
N TYR A 226 -0.09 -7.64 15.05
CA TYR A 226 1.23 -7.29 15.56
C TYR A 226 2.09 -8.52 15.72
N PRO A 227 3.40 -8.40 15.44
CA PRO A 227 4.31 -9.52 15.60
C PRO A 227 4.66 -9.78 17.05
N THR A 228 5.42 -10.82 17.29
CA THR A 228 6.01 -11.08 18.59
C THR A 228 6.94 -9.93 18.96
N PRO A 229 6.81 -9.36 20.15
CA PRO A 229 7.70 -8.29 20.53
C PRO A 229 9.17 -8.71 20.48
N SER A 230 9.99 -7.83 19.93
CA SER A 230 11.42 -8.07 19.87
C SER A 230 12.13 -6.71 19.86
N ASP A 231 13.41 -6.74 20.14
CA ASP A 231 14.22 -5.53 20.12
C ASP A 231 14.87 -5.29 18.76
N ASN A 232 14.59 -6.14 17.81
CA ASN A 232 15.19 -6.04 16.49
C ASN A 232 14.26 -5.33 15.51
N SER A 233 14.69 -5.23 14.27
CA SER A 233 13.97 -4.51 13.24
C SER A 233 12.64 -5.15 12.83
N LYS A 234 12.37 -6.35 13.30
CA LYS A 234 11.13 -7.06 12.91
C LYS A 234 10.00 -6.88 13.90
N LYS A 235 10.21 -6.10 14.94
CA LYS A 235 9.19 -5.91 16.00
C LYS A 235 7.88 -5.33 15.48
N HIS A 236 7.88 -4.75 14.30
CA HIS A 236 6.69 -4.11 13.74
C HIS A 236 6.07 -4.88 12.57
N GLN A 237 6.49 -6.09 12.28
CA GLN A 237 6.07 -6.76 11.04
C GLN A 237 4.73 -7.47 11.19
N GLY A 238 3.67 -6.69 11.38
CA GLY A 238 2.28 -7.16 11.38
C GLY A 238 1.52 -6.54 10.22
N TYR A 239 0.94 -7.39 9.35
CA TYR A 239 0.30 -6.97 8.11
C TYR A 239 -1.17 -7.37 8.12
N GLY A 240 -2.04 -6.51 7.60
CA GLY A 240 -3.45 -6.89 7.51
C GLY A 240 -3.67 -8.01 6.50
N ILE A 241 -3.31 -7.77 5.26
CA ILE A 241 -3.42 -8.74 4.16
C ILE A 241 -2.08 -8.77 3.44
N ARG A 242 -1.57 -9.96 3.16
CA ARG A 242 -0.35 -10.05 2.37
C ARG A 242 -0.48 -11.14 1.31
N PHE A 243 -0.12 -10.77 0.07
CA PHE A 243 0.08 -11.71 -1.03
C PHE A 243 1.56 -11.79 -1.33
N GLU A 244 2.10 -13.00 -1.34
CA GLU A 244 3.50 -13.23 -1.68
C GLU A 244 3.63 -14.36 -2.67
N SER A 245 4.64 -14.29 -3.52
CA SER A 245 5.02 -15.41 -4.36
C SER A 245 6.52 -15.62 -4.29
N TYR A 246 6.91 -16.88 -4.24
CA TYR A 246 8.30 -17.30 -4.20
C TYR A 246 8.54 -18.34 -5.27
N ASN A 247 9.54 -18.18 -6.00
CA ASN A 247 10.30 -19.14 -6.79
C ASN A 247 11.21 -18.37 -7.73
N ASN A 248 12.23 -19.00 -8.18
CA ASN A 248 13.26 -18.32 -8.95
C ASN A 248 13.22 -18.63 -10.44
N SER A 249 12.53 -19.65 -10.88
CA SER A 249 12.69 -20.10 -12.24
C SER A 249 11.40 -20.54 -12.93
N GLU A 250 10.27 -20.49 -12.24
CA GLU A 250 9.02 -20.97 -12.84
C GLU A 250 7.93 -19.92 -12.70
N ILE A 251 6.90 -20.01 -13.53
CA ILE A 251 5.75 -19.12 -13.49
C ILE A 251 5.12 -19.21 -12.09
N ASN A 252 4.93 -18.05 -11.47
CA ASN A 252 4.60 -18.02 -10.05
C ASN A 252 3.94 -16.70 -9.68
N TYR A 253 2.69 -16.48 -10.14
CA TYR A 253 2.01 -15.22 -9.84
C TYR A 253 0.50 -15.44 -9.74
N TYR A 254 -0.15 -14.48 -9.12
CA TYR A 254 -1.62 -14.42 -9.05
C TYR A 254 -2.15 -13.52 -10.17
N ASP A 255 -3.22 -13.97 -10.79
CA ASP A 255 -3.96 -13.23 -11.81
C ASP A 255 -5.39 -13.04 -11.29
N ASN A 256 -5.84 -11.81 -11.25
CA ASN A 256 -7.17 -11.44 -10.78
C ASN A 256 -7.29 -11.51 -9.26
N ILE A 257 -6.89 -10.43 -8.63
CA ILE A 257 -7.05 -10.20 -7.19
C ILE A 257 -8.06 -9.07 -7.01
N GLU A 258 -9.09 -9.32 -6.21
CA GLU A 258 -10.06 -8.29 -5.86
C GLU A 258 -10.09 -8.11 -4.35
N ILE A 259 -9.89 -6.87 -3.90
CA ILE A 259 -10.02 -6.49 -2.49
C ILE A 259 -11.01 -5.34 -2.46
N ASP A 260 -12.16 -5.55 -1.84
CA ASP A 260 -13.25 -4.58 -1.87
C ASP A 260 -13.90 -4.44 -0.50
N ASN A 261 -14.11 -3.19 -0.10
CA ASN A 261 -14.80 -2.88 1.14
C ASN A 261 -14.15 -3.56 2.35
N VAL A 262 -12.81 -3.44 2.43
CA VAL A 262 -12.10 -3.88 3.62
C VAL A 262 -11.82 -2.68 4.52
N ASP A 263 -11.80 -2.91 5.82
CA ASP A 263 -11.52 -1.90 6.83
C ASP A 263 -10.36 -2.44 7.65
N ILE A 264 -9.17 -1.88 7.43
CA ILE A 264 -7.93 -2.35 8.05
C ILE A 264 -7.37 -1.23 8.92
N SER A 265 -7.09 -1.56 10.18
CA SER A 265 -6.53 -0.57 11.10
C SER A 265 -5.60 -1.24 12.10
N LEU A 266 -4.73 -0.44 12.72
CA LEU A 266 -3.91 -0.88 13.85
C LEU A 266 -3.10 -2.13 13.49
N THR A 267 -2.27 -1.97 12.47
CA THR A 267 -1.29 -2.98 12.07
C THR A 267 0.10 -2.49 12.44
N GLY A 268 1.02 -3.41 12.68
CA GLY A 268 2.38 -3.02 12.96
C GLY A 268 3.07 -2.42 11.75
N HIS A 269 2.72 -2.91 10.57
CA HIS A 269 3.35 -2.47 9.31
C HIS A 269 2.24 -2.16 8.28
N TYR A 270 2.32 -2.73 7.08
CA TYR A 270 1.40 -2.38 5.99
C TYR A 270 0.00 -2.95 6.20
N GLY A 271 -1.00 -2.21 5.77
CA GLY A 271 -2.37 -2.72 5.76
C GLY A 271 -2.55 -3.83 4.72
N VAL A 272 -2.18 -3.55 3.48
CA VAL A 272 -2.18 -4.53 2.38
C VAL A 272 -0.80 -4.51 1.73
N HIS A 273 -0.23 -5.68 1.53
CA HIS A 273 1.06 -5.83 0.86
C HIS A 273 0.94 -6.91 -0.21
N ILE A 274 1.10 -6.53 -1.46
CA ILE A 274 1.08 -7.48 -2.58
C ILE A 274 2.45 -7.45 -3.23
N VAL A 275 3.19 -8.55 -3.12
CA VAL A 275 4.57 -8.58 -3.56
C VAL A 275 4.88 -9.86 -4.34
N ASN A 276 5.61 -9.70 -5.44
CA ASN A 276 6.14 -10.81 -6.21
C ASN A 276 7.65 -10.86 -5.96
N ARG A 277 8.11 -11.95 -5.36
CA ARG A 277 9.53 -12.11 -5.01
C ARG A 277 10.29 -12.98 -5.99
N MET A 278 9.77 -13.13 -7.19
CA MET A 278 10.46 -13.89 -8.23
C MET A 278 11.83 -13.29 -8.52
N SER A 279 12.84 -14.14 -8.63
CA SER A 279 14.21 -13.70 -8.91
C SER A 279 14.78 -14.53 -10.07
N PRO A 280 15.31 -13.89 -11.12
CA PRO A 280 15.31 -12.45 -11.33
C PRO A 280 13.90 -11.91 -11.62
N ALA A 281 13.72 -10.63 -11.43
CA ALA A 281 12.44 -10.01 -11.70
C ALA A 281 12.10 -10.14 -13.19
N ASN A 282 10.84 -10.45 -13.47
CA ASN A 282 10.36 -10.60 -14.85
C ASN A 282 8.93 -10.06 -14.91
N GLU A 283 8.75 -8.97 -15.66
CA GLU A 283 7.45 -8.32 -15.72
C GLU A 283 6.37 -9.17 -16.36
N ASP A 284 6.74 -10.19 -17.13
CA ASP A 284 5.76 -11.15 -17.67
C ASP A 284 5.12 -11.98 -16.57
N TYR A 285 5.73 -12.02 -15.39
CA TYR A 285 5.24 -12.83 -14.27
C TYR A 285 4.89 -12.00 -13.04
N TYR A 286 4.66 -10.68 -13.19
CA TYR A 286 4.13 -9.86 -12.12
C TYR A 286 2.71 -10.29 -11.78
N HIS A 287 2.31 -10.15 -10.53
CA HIS A 287 0.89 -10.23 -10.16
C HIS A 287 0.11 -9.23 -10.99
N ARG A 288 -1.09 -9.56 -11.38
CA ARG A 288 -1.81 -8.71 -12.33
C ARG A 288 -3.32 -8.75 -12.16
N ASN A 289 -3.97 -7.77 -12.81
CA ASN A 289 -5.42 -7.64 -12.81
C ASN A 289 -5.92 -7.52 -11.37
N ILE A 290 -5.46 -6.47 -10.72
CA ILE A 290 -5.68 -6.25 -9.29
C ILE A 290 -6.61 -5.05 -9.13
N ARG A 291 -7.66 -5.21 -8.34
CA ARG A 291 -8.55 -4.12 -7.98
C ARG A 291 -8.63 -4.03 -6.47
N ILE A 292 -8.30 -2.85 -5.92
CA ILE A 292 -8.48 -2.56 -4.50
C ILE A 292 -9.40 -1.34 -4.43
N THR A 293 -10.62 -1.55 -3.91
CA THR A 293 -11.68 -0.56 -4.03
C THR A 293 -12.46 -0.41 -2.74
N ASN A 294 -12.99 0.79 -2.52
CA ASN A 294 -13.98 1.07 -1.46
C ASN A 294 -13.50 0.67 -0.07
N SER A 295 -12.23 0.90 0.22
CA SER A 295 -11.60 0.38 1.43
C SER A 295 -11.08 1.50 2.32
N LYS A 296 -10.86 1.18 3.59
CA LYS A 296 -10.36 2.12 4.59
C LYS A 296 -9.11 1.56 5.25
N PHE A 297 -8.13 2.44 5.43
CA PHE A 297 -6.86 2.11 6.07
C PHE A 297 -6.60 3.18 7.13
N LYS A 298 -6.63 2.79 8.38
CA LYS A 298 -6.49 3.78 9.45
C LYS A 298 -5.43 3.35 10.45
N ASP A 299 -4.50 4.26 10.74
CA ASP A 299 -3.46 4.05 11.76
C ASP A 299 -2.69 2.75 11.54
N THR A 300 -2.23 2.57 10.30
CA THR A 300 -1.29 1.50 10.01
C THR A 300 0.12 1.94 10.41
N GLY A 301 0.90 1.04 10.97
CA GLY A 301 2.26 1.39 11.41
C GLY A 301 3.20 1.68 10.24
N GLY A 302 2.96 1.07 9.11
CA GLY A 302 3.57 1.41 7.83
C GLY A 302 2.53 2.01 6.91
N SER A 303 2.70 1.80 5.62
CA SER A 303 1.76 2.29 4.61
C SER A 303 0.44 1.50 4.63
N GLY A 304 -0.62 2.13 4.14
CA GLY A 304 -1.89 1.44 3.98
C GLY A 304 -1.81 0.34 2.92
N ILE A 305 -1.25 0.66 1.76
CA ILE A 305 -1.05 -0.32 0.68
C ILE A 305 0.36 -0.21 0.14
N VAL A 306 1.01 -1.35 -0.08
CA VAL A 306 2.25 -1.43 -0.84
C VAL A 306 2.10 -2.48 -1.92
N LEU A 307 2.39 -2.08 -3.16
CA LEU A 307 2.37 -2.96 -4.32
C LEU A 307 3.78 -3.06 -4.87
N ALA A 308 4.28 -4.28 -5.04
CA ALA A 308 5.62 -4.49 -5.57
C ALA A 308 5.59 -5.54 -6.67
N ARG A 309 6.01 -5.14 -7.88
CA ARG A 309 6.03 -5.99 -9.05
C ARG A 309 4.63 -6.49 -9.40
N CYS A 310 3.74 -5.52 -9.58
CA CYS A 310 2.36 -5.75 -10.00
C CYS A 310 2.08 -4.98 -11.28
N LYS A 311 1.08 -5.39 -12.03
CA LYS A 311 0.69 -4.66 -13.24
C LYS A 311 -0.81 -4.77 -13.48
N ASP A 312 -1.34 -3.84 -14.27
CA ASP A 312 -2.77 -3.74 -14.55
C ASP A 312 -3.57 -3.68 -13.24
N VAL A 313 -3.35 -2.59 -12.51
CA VAL A 313 -3.89 -2.40 -11.16
C VAL A 313 -4.75 -1.15 -11.12
N ILE A 314 -5.87 -1.22 -10.40
CA ILE A 314 -6.66 -0.05 -10.04
C ILE A 314 -6.82 -0.01 -8.52
N VAL A 315 -6.49 1.14 -7.92
CA VAL A 315 -6.77 1.41 -6.50
C VAL A 315 -7.66 2.64 -6.46
N GLU A 316 -8.91 2.49 -6.02
CA GLU A 316 -9.84 3.62 -6.07
C GLU A 316 -10.86 3.62 -4.96
N ASN A 317 -11.42 4.81 -4.73
CA ASN A 317 -12.54 5.05 -3.80
C ASN A 317 -12.19 4.60 -2.38
N SER A 318 -10.95 4.83 -1.97
CA SER A 318 -10.46 4.35 -0.68
C SER A 318 -9.92 5.50 0.15
N HIS A 319 -9.88 5.30 1.45
CA HIS A 319 -9.51 6.34 2.40
C HIS A 319 -8.34 5.85 3.25
N PHE A 320 -7.26 6.61 3.25
CA PHE A 320 -6.04 6.32 3.98
C PHE A 320 -5.85 7.43 5.01
N ASP A 321 -5.85 7.07 6.29
CA ASP A 321 -5.80 8.06 7.36
C ASP A 321 -4.83 7.58 8.43
N GLY A 322 -3.69 8.26 8.56
CA GLY A 322 -2.76 7.99 9.63
C GLY A 322 -1.73 6.91 9.34
N ALA A 323 -1.32 6.73 8.08
CA ALA A 323 -0.22 5.83 7.76
C ALA A 323 1.05 6.25 8.50
N GLY A 324 1.90 5.28 8.81
CA GLY A 324 3.10 5.55 9.59
C GLY A 324 2.80 5.88 11.05
N SER A 325 1.75 5.30 11.59
CA SER A 325 1.28 5.59 12.93
C SER A 325 2.27 5.13 14.01
N SER A 326 2.22 5.80 15.15
CA SER A 326 2.94 5.42 16.35
C SER A 326 2.00 5.22 17.54
N LYS A 327 0.72 4.99 17.29
CA LYS A 327 -0.26 4.85 18.37
C LYS A 327 -0.03 3.61 19.22
N ASP A 328 0.75 2.66 18.73
CA ASP A 328 1.15 1.46 19.49
C ASP A 328 2.65 1.30 19.34
N GLY A 329 3.31 0.89 20.42
CA GLY A 329 4.78 0.73 20.40
C GLY A 329 5.29 -0.35 19.46
N ARG A 330 4.40 -1.21 18.96
CA ARG A 330 4.74 -2.25 17.98
C ARG A 330 4.60 -1.76 16.55
N MET A 331 4.30 -0.48 16.34
CA MET A 331 4.15 0.10 15.01
C MET A 331 5.47 0.63 14.48
N TRP A 332 5.64 0.62 13.15
CA TRP A 332 6.87 1.06 12.51
C TRP A 332 7.08 2.58 12.62
N ASN A 333 6.00 3.35 12.67
CA ASN A 333 6.10 4.81 12.73
C ASN A 333 6.78 5.38 11.49
N ARG A 334 6.46 4.82 10.31
CA ARG A 334 7.02 5.28 9.05
C ARG A 334 6.16 4.77 7.89
N GLY A 335 5.80 5.66 6.96
CA GLY A 335 5.10 5.23 5.76
C GLY A 335 4.28 6.33 5.13
N SER A 336 4.17 6.25 3.83
CA SER A 336 3.19 7.02 3.06
C SER A 336 1.84 6.30 3.05
N GLY A 337 0.79 6.97 2.60
CA GLY A 337 -0.51 6.32 2.51
C GLY A 337 -0.44 5.06 1.67
N MET A 338 0.16 5.17 0.48
CA MET A 338 0.48 3.98 -0.32
C MET A 338 1.69 4.26 -1.22
N TRP A 339 2.33 3.17 -1.72
CA TRP A 339 3.36 3.32 -2.74
C TRP A 339 3.47 2.06 -3.59
N THR A 340 4.12 2.27 -4.74
CA THR A 340 4.32 1.21 -5.73
C THR A 340 5.80 1.06 -6.05
N UNK A 341 6.27 -0.02 -6.09
CA UNK A 341 7.58 -0.30 -6.45
C UNK A 341 7.62 -1.14 -7.63
N THR A 342 8.23 -0.79 -8.66
CA THR A 342 8.46 -1.59 -9.86
C THR A 342 7.14 -2.16 -10.39
N CYS A 343 6.12 -1.31 -10.46
CA CYS A 343 4.80 -1.67 -10.97
C CYS A 343 4.58 -1.05 -12.34
N ASN A 344 3.74 -1.68 -13.15
CA ASN A 344 3.38 -1.18 -14.47
C ASN A 344 1.87 -0.97 -14.58
N ASP A 345 1.47 -0.01 -15.39
CA ASP A 345 0.07 0.15 -15.80
C ASP A 345 -0.88 0.15 -14.59
N THR A 346 -0.64 1.09 -13.68
CA THR A 346 -1.38 1.18 -12.41
C THR A 346 -2.06 2.53 -12.33
N THR A 347 -3.35 2.52 -12.02
CA THR A 347 -4.13 3.74 -11.81
C THR A 347 -4.56 3.82 -10.34
N ILE A 348 -4.20 4.93 -9.72
CA ILE A 348 -4.54 5.22 -8.32
C ILE A 348 -5.42 6.47 -8.37
N GLN A 349 -6.72 6.33 -8.09
CA GLN A 349 -7.66 7.41 -8.35
C GLN A 349 -8.80 7.49 -7.37
N ASN A 350 -9.34 8.69 -7.19
CA ASN A 350 -10.52 8.94 -6.35
C ASN A 350 -10.31 8.43 -4.92
N ASN A 351 -9.11 8.63 -4.40
CA ASN A 351 -8.77 8.25 -3.02
C ASN A 351 -8.56 9.49 -2.18
N ILE A 352 -8.68 9.32 -0.87
CA ILE A 352 -8.30 10.33 0.12
C ILE A 352 -7.10 9.80 0.89
N PHE A 353 -6.02 10.58 0.91
CA PHE A 353 -4.82 10.28 1.68
C PHE A 353 -4.60 11.39 2.69
N GLU A 354 -4.64 11.09 3.99
CA GLU A 354 -4.45 12.13 4.97
C GLU A 354 -3.72 11.65 6.21
N ASN A 355 -3.06 12.61 6.85
CA ASN A 355 -2.49 12.46 8.21
C ASN A 355 -1.39 11.39 8.29
N ALA A 356 -0.58 11.28 7.25
CA ALA A 356 0.66 10.52 7.37
C ALA A 356 1.68 11.38 8.11
N UNK A 357 1.93 11.09 9.20
CA UNK A 357 2.54 11.96 10.00
C UNK A 357 3.80 11.51 10.56
N GLY A 358 4.44 10.52 10.09
CA GLY A 358 5.71 9.96 10.59
C GLY A 358 6.93 10.83 10.39
N PRO A 359 8.04 10.43 10.97
CA PRO A 359 9.27 11.23 10.84
C PRO A 359 9.99 11.06 9.51
N GLN A 360 9.64 10.05 8.73
CA GLN A 360 10.20 9.82 7.38
C GLN A 360 9.08 9.41 6.45
N ASP A 361 9.36 9.45 5.15
CA ASP A 361 8.35 9.21 4.12
C ASP A 361 7.15 10.15 4.33
N SER A 362 5.98 9.61 4.53
CA SER A 362 4.78 10.38 4.94
C SER A 362 4.21 11.24 3.83
N PHE A 363 4.33 10.82 2.59
CA PHE A 363 3.56 11.38 1.47
C PHE A 363 2.16 10.77 1.47
N GLY A 364 1.26 11.37 0.74
CA GLY A 364 -0.03 10.73 0.54
C GLY A 364 0.13 9.44 -0.24
N ALA A 365 0.73 9.54 -1.43
CA ALA A 365 1.06 8.38 -2.25
C ALA A 365 2.34 8.68 -3.01
N HIS A 366 3.15 7.67 -3.20
CA HIS A 366 4.37 7.90 -3.98
C HIS A 366 4.73 6.69 -4.85
N UNK A 367 5.40 6.89 -5.88
CA UNK A 367 5.93 6.01 -6.75
C UNK A 367 7.31 5.77 -6.37
N ASP A 368 7.63 4.56 -5.84
CA ASP A 368 9.01 4.15 -5.58
C ASP A 368 9.69 3.82 -6.92
N TRP A 369 10.91 3.32 -6.85
CA TRP A 369 11.68 3.22 -8.10
C TRP A 369 11.14 2.15 -9.04
N GLY A 370 11.39 2.35 -10.34
CA GLY A 370 11.23 1.32 -11.37
C GLY A 370 9.82 1.14 -11.90
N CYS A 371 8.92 2.07 -11.68
CA CYS A 371 7.55 1.96 -12.18
C CYS A 371 7.42 2.48 -13.60
N LYS A 372 6.44 1.95 -14.34
CA LYS A 372 6.12 2.41 -15.69
C LYS A 372 4.61 2.64 -15.81
N ARG A 373 4.24 3.84 -16.24
CA ARG A 373 2.82 4.16 -16.49
C ARG A 373 1.96 3.96 -15.25
N VAL A 374 2.38 4.61 -14.15
CA VAL A 374 1.62 4.68 -12.91
C VAL A 374 1.13 6.10 -12.77
N VAL A 375 -0.18 6.24 -12.60
CA VAL A 375 -0.79 7.56 -12.50
C VAL A 375 -1.63 7.70 -11.25
N UNK A 376 -1.47 8.82 -10.41
CA UNK A 376 -2.19 9.28 -9.37
C UNK A 376 -3.01 10.34 -9.87
N GLN A 377 -4.32 10.12 -9.81
CA GLN A 377 -5.23 11.19 -10.24
C GLN A 377 -6.48 11.27 -9.37
N TYR A 378 -7.09 12.44 -9.35
CA TYR A 378 -8.33 12.69 -8.59
C TYR A 378 -8.24 12.32 -7.11
N UNK A 379 -7.14 12.50 -6.48
CA UNK A 379 -6.80 12.29 -5.18
C UNK A 379 -7.02 13.53 -4.45
N LEU A 380 -7.49 13.38 -3.25
CA LEU A 380 -7.41 14.44 -2.23
C LEU A 380 -6.34 14.07 -1.21
N SER A 381 -5.32 14.88 -1.11
CA SER A 381 -4.16 14.63 -0.23
C SER A 381 -4.10 15.74 0.80
N LYS A 382 -4.14 15.40 2.11
CA LYS A 382 -4.22 16.40 3.15
C LYS A 382 -3.30 16.08 4.32
N ASN A 383 -2.54 17.08 4.75
CA ASN A 383 -1.81 17.02 6.01
C ASN A 383 -0.88 15.82 6.10
N ASN A 384 -0.21 15.52 5.00
CA ASN A 384 0.82 14.48 4.98
C ASN A 384 2.18 15.15 5.12
N PHE A 385 2.92 14.77 6.14
CA PHE A 385 4.10 15.54 6.56
C PHE A 385 5.23 15.53 5.52
N GLY A 386 5.35 14.44 4.78
CA GLY A 386 6.45 14.31 3.82
C GLY A 386 6.24 15.08 2.54
N GLY A 387 4.99 15.24 2.12
CA GLY A 387 4.75 15.97 0.89
C GLY A 387 3.57 15.45 0.09
N PHE A 388 3.45 16.04 -1.11
CA PHE A 388 2.36 15.68 -2.00
C PHE A 388 2.77 14.61 -3.02
N GLY A 389 3.81 14.87 -3.81
CA GLY A 389 4.17 13.99 -4.90
C GLY A 389 5.63 13.62 -4.91
N GLU A 390 5.91 12.32 -5.01
CA GLU A 390 7.27 11.81 -5.02
C GLU A 390 7.40 10.73 -6.10
N ILE A 391 8.38 10.91 -6.97
CA ILE A 391 8.72 9.95 -8.03
C ILE A 391 10.20 9.62 -7.88
N LEU A 392 10.51 8.40 -7.50
CA LEU A 392 11.90 7.98 -7.32
C LEU A 392 12.55 7.62 -8.67
N GLY A 393 13.75 7.08 -8.64
CA GLY A 393 14.51 6.82 -9.84
C GLY A 393 13.94 5.71 -10.72
N GLU A 394 14.38 5.67 -11.98
CA GLU A 394 14.00 4.64 -12.93
C GLU A 394 12.48 4.57 -13.20
N ASN A 395 11.76 5.62 -12.87
CA ASN A 395 10.35 5.72 -13.19
C ASN A 395 10.18 6.31 -14.59
N GLU A 396 9.21 5.78 -15.34
CA GLU A 396 8.98 6.22 -16.71
C GLU A 396 7.49 6.36 -16.97
N MET A 397 7.09 7.52 -17.50
CA MET A 397 5.69 7.80 -17.84
C MET A 397 4.78 7.70 -16.63
N CYS A 398 5.26 8.17 -15.47
CA CYS A 398 4.51 8.16 -14.21
C CYS A 398 4.20 9.59 -13.81
N GLY A 399 3.14 9.77 -13.04
CA GLY A 399 2.90 11.11 -12.56
C GLY A 399 1.59 11.33 -11.84
N TYR A 400 1.33 12.60 -11.59
CA TYR A 400 0.21 13.09 -10.79
C TYR A 400 -0.57 14.12 -11.60
N ARG A 401 -1.88 13.93 -11.71
CA ARG A 401 -2.71 14.92 -12.42
C ARG A 401 -4.07 15.06 -11.77
N TYR A 402 -4.60 16.27 -11.82
CA TYR A 402 -5.95 16.60 -11.34
C TYR A 402 -6.17 16.16 -9.90
N ASN A 403 -5.16 16.41 -9.06
CA ASN A 403 -5.24 16.17 -7.62
C ASN A 403 -5.37 17.47 -6.87
N ILE A 404 -5.86 17.38 -5.63
CA ILE A 404 -5.91 18.50 -4.71
C ILE A 404 -5.07 18.14 -3.49
N SER A 405 -4.11 19.01 -3.16
CA SER A 405 -3.23 18.86 -2.01
C SER A 405 -3.47 20.01 -1.04
N ILE A 406 -3.79 19.70 0.21
CA ILE A 406 -4.09 20.72 1.21
C ILE A 406 -3.17 20.48 2.41
N GLY A 407 -2.16 21.33 2.56
CA GLY A 407 -1.29 21.31 3.72
C GLY A 407 -0.33 20.13 3.79
N ASP A 408 0.03 19.57 2.67
CA ASP A 408 1.06 18.53 2.62
C ASP A 408 2.46 19.15 2.71
N GLY A 409 3.43 18.38 3.20
CA GLY A 409 4.82 18.76 3.17
C GLY A 409 5.25 19.72 4.27
N THR A 410 4.60 19.68 5.41
CA THR A 410 4.87 20.65 6.48
C THR A 410 5.97 20.20 7.45
N ARG A 411 6.55 19.03 7.27
CA ARG A 411 7.63 18.57 8.15
C ARG A 411 8.88 19.41 7.97
N THR A 412 9.52 19.80 9.07
CA THR A 412 10.74 20.61 9.07
C THR A 412 11.85 19.89 9.81
N GLY A 413 13.08 20.24 9.46
CA GLY A 413 14.26 19.68 10.10
C GLY A 413 14.87 18.58 9.25
N GLN A 414 15.13 17.44 9.85
CA GLN A 414 15.61 16.30 9.08
C GLN A 414 14.47 15.73 8.24
N HIS A 415 14.72 15.51 6.98
CA HIS A 415 13.72 15.03 6.02
C HIS A 415 12.59 16.04 5.83
N ASP A 416 12.96 17.24 5.42
CA ASP A 416 11.98 18.30 5.17
C ASP A 416 10.94 17.88 4.14
N GLY A 417 9.73 18.40 4.27
CA GLY A 417 8.65 18.10 3.37
C GLY A 417 8.83 18.73 1.99
N LEU A 418 8.26 18.10 0.98
CA LEU A 418 8.38 18.56 -0.41
C LEU A 418 7.01 18.59 -1.08
N ILE A 419 6.85 19.52 -2.03
CA ILE A 419 5.62 19.57 -2.83
C ILE A 419 5.72 18.57 -3.97
N PHE A 420 6.71 18.76 -4.86
CA PHE A 420 7.01 17.81 -5.94
C PHE A 420 8.44 17.36 -5.80
N TRP A 421 8.66 16.07 -5.86
CA TRP A 421 10.00 15.52 -5.81
C TRP A 421 10.18 14.52 -6.94
N VAL A 422 11.24 14.70 -7.73
CA VAL A 422 11.67 13.70 -8.69
C VAL A 422 13.11 13.33 -8.33
N SER A 423 13.31 12.08 -7.98
CA SER A 423 14.59 11.57 -7.51
C SER A 423 15.23 10.68 -8.57
N ASP A 424 16.49 10.35 -8.36
CA ASP A 424 17.20 9.36 -9.16
C ASP A 424 17.58 8.12 -8.35
N TYR A 425 17.08 8.00 -7.13
CA TYR A 425 17.33 6.83 -6.28
C TYR A 425 16.61 5.61 -6.84
N ALA A 426 17.34 4.49 -6.99
CA ALA A 426 16.79 3.29 -7.61
C ALA A 426 17.25 2.00 -6.95
N GLY A 427 17.48 2.01 -5.65
CA GLY A 427 17.82 0.77 -4.96
C GLY A 427 18.64 0.96 -3.70
N SER A 428 18.73 -0.10 -2.95
CA SER A 428 19.29 -0.10 -1.60
C SER A 428 20.80 0.18 -1.54
N ASP A 429 21.48 0.08 -2.65
CA ASP A 429 22.91 0.34 -2.75
C ASP A 429 23.20 1.77 -3.21
N ASN A 430 22.23 2.67 -3.01
CA ASN A 430 22.29 4.04 -3.53
C ASN A 430 22.46 4.08 -5.04
N ARG A 431 21.93 3.08 -5.71
CA ARG A 431 21.96 3.03 -7.16
C ARG A 431 21.18 4.20 -7.73
N ARG A 432 21.78 4.89 -8.71
CA ARG A 432 21.15 6.03 -9.34
C ARG A 432 20.75 5.69 -10.76
N ARG A 433 19.52 6.00 -11.13
CA ARG A 433 18.97 5.77 -12.47
C ARG A 433 18.06 6.92 -12.85
N ALA A 434 18.13 7.32 -14.09
CA ALA A 434 17.32 8.41 -14.59
C ALA A 434 15.84 8.11 -14.46
N SER A 435 15.11 9.11 -13.98
CA SER A 435 13.65 9.15 -14.08
C SER A 435 13.30 10.00 -15.27
N LYS A 436 12.40 9.55 -16.16
CA LYS A 436 12.13 10.31 -17.36
C LYS A 436 10.70 10.14 -17.88
N ASN A 437 10.26 11.15 -18.62
CA ASN A 437 8.91 11.21 -19.17
C ASN A 437 7.84 11.17 -18.10
N ASN A 438 8.15 11.71 -16.93
CA ASN A 438 7.21 11.79 -15.81
C ASN A 438 6.49 13.13 -15.83
N PHE A 439 5.44 13.25 -15.03
CA PHE A 439 4.63 14.47 -15.13
C PHE A 439 3.94 14.83 -13.82
N TYR A 440 3.77 16.13 -13.64
CA TYR A 440 2.88 16.73 -12.64
C TYR A 440 2.06 17.77 -13.41
N TYR A 441 0.77 17.52 -13.65
CA TYR A 441 0.02 18.56 -14.30
C TYR A 441 -1.40 18.67 -13.76
N ASN A 442 -1.93 19.89 -13.83
CA ASN A 442 -3.28 20.22 -13.40
C ASN A 442 -3.58 19.78 -11.97
N ASN A 443 -2.63 19.98 -11.07
CA ASN A 443 -2.86 19.81 -9.65
C ASN A 443 -3.13 21.16 -9.01
N THR A 444 -3.95 21.19 -7.97
CA THR A 444 -4.15 22.37 -7.14
C THR A 444 -3.56 22.10 -5.77
N ILE A 445 -2.65 22.97 -5.34
CA ILE A 445 -1.87 22.75 -4.12
C ILE A 445 -1.97 23.97 -3.24
N PHE A 446 -2.40 23.74 -1.99
CA PHE A 446 -2.44 24.80 -0.99
C PHE A 446 -1.32 24.58 0.01
N VAL A 447 -0.43 25.58 0.12
CA VAL A 447 0.71 25.57 1.03
C VAL A 447 0.33 26.46 2.22
N PRO A 448 0.16 25.89 3.41
CA PRO A 448 -0.30 26.66 4.56
C PRO A 448 0.80 27.53 5.15
N SER A 449 0.41 28.51 5.93
CA SER A 449 1.36 29.22 6.79
C SER A 449 1.92 28.26 7.81
N ILE A 450 3.24 28.17 7.92
CA ILE A 450 3.89 27.23 8.79
C ILE A 450 4.49 27.96 9.99
N ASN A 451 4.03 27.63 11.17
CA ASN A 451 4.65 28.13 12.38
C ASN A 451 5.87 27.26 12.68
N SER A 452 6.98 27.63 12.15
CA SER A 452 8.21 26.90 12.34
C SER A 452 8.68 27.02 13.79
N VAL A 453 9.06 25.90 14.37
CA VAL A 453 9.63 25.88 15.71
C VAL A 453 10.91 26.70 15.76
N ASN A 454 11.59 26.84 14.65
CA ASN A 454 12.87 27.53 14.57
C ASN A 454 12.76 28.94 13.97
N ASN A 455 11.56 29.47 13.86
CA ASN A 455 11.32 30.80 13.32
C ASN A 455 11.90 31.01 11.92
N ASN A 456 12.09 29.95 11.19
CA ASN A 456 12.52 30.00 9.81
C ASN A 456 11.51 29.20 8.97
N PRO A 457 10.36 29.76 8.70
CA PRO A 457 9.26 28.97 8.12
C PRO A 457 9.50 28.54 6.69
N MET A 458 10.66 28.84 6.16
CA MET A 458 10.73 29.01 4.74
C MET A 458 11.73 28.13 4.01
N ASP A 459 12.50 27.34 4.73
CA ASP A 459 13.65 26.73 4.06
C ASP A 459 13.39 25.32 3.57
N HIS A 460 12.22 24.75 3.88
CA HIS A 460 12.03 23.33 3.61
C HIS A 460 11.12 23.03 2.45
N LEU A 461 10.09 23.82 2.23
CA LEU A 461 9.14 23.47 1.18
C LEU A 461 9.75 23.66 -0.20
N GLY A 462 9.70 22.60 -1.00
CA GLY A 462 10.40 22.66 -2.25
C GLY A 462 9.78 21.85 -3.37
N ILE A 463 10.24 22.22 -4.52
CA ILE A 463 10.11 21.43 -5.74
C ILE A 463 11.54 20.99 -6.05
N LEU A 464 11.81 19.71 -5.83
CA LEU A 464 13.19 19.19 -5.89
C LEU A 464 13.29 18.17 -7.02
N PHE A 465 14.13 18.47 -7.99
CA PHE A 465 14.45 17.53 -9.07
C PHE A 465 15.94 17.22 -8.97
N ARG A 466 16.23 15.95 -8.69
CA ARG A 466 17.60 15.50 -8.54
C ARG A 466 18.33 15.46 -9.88
N GLU A 467 19.63 15.23 -9.81
CA GLU A 467 20.55 15.42 -10.94
C GLU A 467 20.15 14.61 -12.17
N MET A 468 19.66 13.40 -11.99
CA MET A 468 19.31 12.53 -13.13
C MET A 468 17.82 12.51 -13.46
N SER A 469 17.04 13.46 -13.00
CA SER A 469 15.67 13.57 -13.49
C SER A 469 15.69 14.15 -14.91
N GLU A 470 14.98 13.50 -15.83
CA GLU A 470 14.99 13.88 -17.24
C GLU A 470 13.58 13.95 -17.80
N GLU A 471 13.34 14.92 -18.68
CA GLU A 471 12.10 14.98 -19.42
C GLU A 471 10.87 14.88 -18.51
N THR A 472 10.86 15.68 -17.45
CA THR A 472 9.70 15.78 -16.57
C THR A 472 8.88 17.00 -16.97
N TYR A 473 7.57 16.81 -17.05
CA TYR A 473 6.63 17.83 -17.58
C TYR A 473 5.76 18.32 -16.43
N VAL A 474 5.90 19.60 -16.10
CA VAL A 474 5.21 20.23 -14.97
C VAL A 474 4.34 21.34 -15.53
N TYR A 475 3.07 21.02 -15.79
CA TYR A 475 2.19 21.91 -16.55
C TYR A 475 0.92 22.22 -15.78
N ASN A 476 0.47 23.48 -15.87
CA ASN A 476 -0.89 23.85 -15.45
C ASN A 476 -1.19 23.61 -13.99
N ASN A 477 -0.17 23.56 -13.13
CA ASN A 477 -0.43 23.42 -11.71
C ASN A 477 -0.74 24.78 -11.10
N LEU A 478 -1.64 24.79 -10.12
CA LEU A 478 -1.97 25.97 -9.36
C LEU A 478 -1.44 25.78 -7.95
N ILE A 479 -0.51 26.62 -7.54
CA ILE A 479 0.08 26.53 -6.21
C ILE A 479 -0.22 27.84 -5.47
N TYR A 480 -1.06 27.72 -4.44
CA TYR A 480 -1.44 28.85 -3.58
C TYR A 480 -0.58 28.81 -2.35
N ILE A 481 0.25 29.82 -2.16
CA ILE A 481 1.24 29.87 -1.08
C ILE A 481 0.79 30.94 -0.09
N SER A 482 0.46 30.52 1.13
CA SER A 482 -0.06 31.43 2.15
C SER A 482 0.98 32.46 2.56
N ASN A 483 0.50 33.54 3.19
CA ASN A 483 1.39 34.52 3.80
C ASN A 483 2.33 33.81 4.78
N GLN A 484 3.59 34.24 4.81
CA GLN A 484 4.63 33.69 5.68
C GLN A 484 5.05 32.27 5.28
N ALA A 485 4.67 31.84 4.07
CA ALA A 485 5.19 30.61 3.49
C ALA A 485 5.94 30.94 2.19
N LYS A 486 6.78 30.02 1.78
CA LYS A 486 7.58 30.19 0.55
C LYS A 486 7.82 28.80 -0.02
N ILE A 487 7.87 28.68 -1.34
CA ILE A 487 8.38 27.46 -1.95
C ILE A 487 9.70 27.76 -2.65
N THR A 488 10.60 26.80 -2.65
CA THR A 488 11.91 26.92 -3.27
C THR A 488 12.07 25.88 -4.37
N PHE A 489 12.45 26.34 -5.55
CA PHE A 489 12.78 25.44 -6.65
C PHE A 489 14.22 25.01 -6.53
N ASP A 490 14.45 23.71 -6.44
CA ASP A 490 15.78 23.11 -6.37
C ASP A 490 15.89 22.14 -7.54
N ILE A 491 16.19 22.70 -8.71
CA ILE A 491 16.26 21.95 -9.96
C ILE A 491 17.74 21.81 -10.31
N ARG A 492 18.27 20.62 -10.12
CA ARG A 492 19.70 20.42 -10.13
C ARG A 492 20.26 20.38 -11.55
N ASN A 493 21.55 20.67 -11.68
CA ASN A 493 22.15 21.01 -12.97
C ASN A 493 22.04 19.93 -14.04
N GLU A 494 22.03 18.68 -13.64
CA GLU A 494 21.93 17.58 -14.60
C GLU A 494 20.49 17.18 -14.89
N SER A 495 19.54 17.91 -14.34
CA SER A 495 18.11 17.68 -14.61
C SER A 495 17.75 18.29 -15.97
N GLU A 496 17.95 17.54 -17.02
CA GLU A 496 17.82 18.05 -18.39
C GLU A 496 16.43 17.84 -18.98
N TYR A 497 16.07 18.77 -19.85
CA TYR A 497 14.84 18.70 -20.63
C TYR A 497 13.56 18.71 -19.78
N ASN A 498 13.67 19.09 -18.52
CA ASN A 498 12.49 19.28 -17.69
C ASN A 498 11.77 20.55 -18.13
N SER A 499 10.45 20.51 -18.15
CA SER A 499 9.65 21.59 -18.72
C SER A 499 8.60 22.05 -17.70
N PHE A 500 8.67 23.34 -17.34
CA PHE A 500 7.69 23.96 -16.43
C PHE A 500 6.94 25.02 -17.22
N LYS A 501 5.65 24.78 -17.51
CA LYS A 501 4.88 25.72 -18.33
C LYS A 501 3.49 25.94 -17.79
N ASN A 502 3.06 27.18 -17.85
CA ASN A 502 1.69 27.59 -17.52
C ASN A 502 1.28 27.20 -16.11
N ASN A 503 2.24 27.08 -15.19
CA ASN A 503 1.90 26.95 -13.78
C ASN A 503 1.62 28.32 -13.19
N LEU A 504 0.71 28.38 -12.23
CA LEU A 504 0.37 29.61 -11.54
C LEU A 504 0.82 29.49 -10.08
N TYR A 505 1.64 30.43 -9.65
CA TYR A 505 2.15 30.50 -8.29
C TYR A 505 1.67 31.78 -7.65
N TYR A 506 0.86 31.67 -6.61
CA TYR A 506 0.41 32.84 -5.88
C TYR A 506 1.03 32.84 -4.50
N GLY A 507 1.95 33.78 -4.26
CA GLY A 507 2.72 33.86 -3.03
C GLY A 507 4.22 33.87 -3.31
N THR A 508 5.03 33.59 -2.32
CA THR A 508 6.47 33.77 -2.41
C THR A 508 7.15 32.52 -3.00
N VAL A 509 7.94 32.76 -4.05
CA VAL A 509 8.67 31.70 -4.77
C VAL A 509 10.13 32.07 -4.82
N ALA A 510 11.02 31.11 -4.56
CA ALA A 510 12.46 31.29 -4.66
C ALA A 510 13.08 30.21 -5.53
N ILE A 511 14.29 30.46 -5.99
CA ILE A 511 15.08 29.48 -6.74
C ILE A 511 16.37 29.28 -5.97
N ASN A 512 16.79 28.01 -5.81
CA ASN A 512 18.09 27.71 -5.20
C ASN A 512 19.19 28.29 -6.09
N PRO A 513 19.97 29.26 -5.60
CA PRO A 513 20.97 29.92 -6.45
C PRO A 513 22.15 29.06 -6.81
N SER A 514 22.29 27.89 -6.22
CA SER A 514 23.39 26.98 -6.54
C SER A 514 23.23 26.32 -7.91
N TYR A 515 22.04 26.40 -8.51
CA TYR A 515 21.76 25.72 -9.78
C TYR A 515 21.15 26.69 -10.79
N GLU A 516 21.44 26.45 -12.05
CA GLU A 516 20.96 27.28 -13.14
C GLU A 516 19.57 26.86 -13.58
N PHE A 517 18.57 27.39 -12.94
CA PHE A 517 17.19 27.17 -13.33
C PHE A 517 16.49 28.50 -13.54
N LYS A 518 15.67 28.59 -14.60
CA LYS A 518 14.88 29.79 -14.88
C LYS A 518 13.47 29.37 -15.22
N HIS A 519 12.51 30.11 -14.69
CA HIS A 519 11.12 29.90 -15.06
C HIS A 519 10.87 30.27 -16.51
N ASP A 520 10.05 29.47 -17.17
CA ASP A 520 9.58 29.77 -18.51
C ASP A 520 8.67 31.01 -18.48
N THR A 521 8.65 31.76 -19.58
CA THR A 521 7.85 32.97 -19.66
C THR A 521 6.35 32.70 -19.58
N SER A 522 5.91 31.48 -19.81
CA SER A 522 4.50 31.11 -19.66
C SER A 522 4.07 30.92 -18.19
N GLU A 523 5.00 30.86 -17.28
CA GLU A 523 4.70 30.73 -15.86
C GLU A 523 4.08 32.01 -15.32
N ILE A 524 3.09 31.90 -14.44
CA ILE A 524 2.30 33.03 -13.96
C ILE A 524 2.58 33.25 -12.47
N PHE A 525 2.94 34.50 -12.13
CA PHE A 525 3.30 34.87 -10.76
C PHE A 525 2.44 36.04 -10.30
N ASN A 526 2.32 36.19 -8.98
CA ASN A 526 1.73 37.36 -8.34
C ASN A 526 0.30 37.66 -8.82
N THR A 527 -0.43 36.60 -9.15
CA THR A 527 -1.79 36.73 -9.67
C THR A 527 -2.69 35.84 -8.82
N ASP A 528 -3.65 36.45 -8.12
CA ASP A 528 -4.57 35.71 -7.26
C ASP A 528 -5.45 34.80 -8.12
N PRO A 529 -5.43 33.49 -7.92
CA PRO A 529 -6.24 32.59 -8.73
C PRO A 529 -7.73 32.64 -8.40
N LEU A 530 -8.13 33.31 -7.33
CA LEU A 530 -9.52 33.42 -6.88
C LEU A 530 -10.13 32.03 -6.61
N LEU A 531 -9.50 31.30 -5.71
CA LEU A 531 -10.08 30.06 -5.21
C LEU A 531 -11.30 30.36 -4.36
N SER A 532 -12.24 29.43 -4.33
CA SER A 532 -13.49 29.62 -3.60
C SER A 532 -13.27 29.88 -2.10
N ASN A 533 -12.37 29.13 -1.45
CA ASN A 533 -12.11 29.34 -0.03
C ASN A 533 -10.70 28.81 0.30
N PRO A 534 -9.65 29.56 -0.07
CA PRO A 534 -8.28 29.05 0.19
C PRO A 534 -8.03 28.93 1.69
N GLY A 535 -7.45 27.83 2.09
CA GLY A 535 -7.25 27.47 3.49
C GLY A 535 -8.32 26.55 4.04
N GLY A 536 -9.39 26.32 3.29
CA GLY A 536 -10.40 25.35 3.71
C GLY A 536 -9.90 23.92 3.57
N THR A 537 -10.66 22.99 4.13
CA THR A 537 -10.26 21.59 4.20
C THR A 537 -11.01 20.67 3.25
N SER A 538 -11.94 21.22 2.48
CA SER A 538 -12.75 20.48 1.53
C SER A 538 -12.26 20.71 0.11
N ALA A 539 -12.38 19.70 -0.74
CA ALA A 539 -12.01 19.85 -2.15
C ALA A 539 -12.76 21.00 -2.83
N ASP A 540 -14.03 21.19 -2.49
CA ASP A 540 -14.83 22.27 -3.08
C ASP A 540 -14.26 23.66 -2.77
N ASP A 541 -13.49 23.81 -1.71
CA ASP A 541 -12.85 25.09 -1.38
C ASP A 541 -11.81 25.50 -2.42
N TYR A 542 -11.42 24.59 -3.29
CA TYR A 542 -10.35 24.81 -4.26
C TYR A 542 -10.85 24.87 -5.71
N LYS A 543 -12.16 25.05 -5.89
CA LYS A 543 -12.72 25.43 -7.18
C LYS A 543 -12.37 26.88 -7.47
N LEU A 544 -12.34 27.23 -8.76
CA LEU A 544 -12.11 28.60 -9.18
C LEU A 544 -13.43 29.38 -9.22
N LYS A 545 -13.38 30.65 -8.83
CA LYS A 545 -14.50 31.56 -9.03
C LYS A 545 -14.63 31.93 -10.51
N SER A 546 -15.79 32.40 -10.89
CA SER A 546 -16.12 32.68 -12.31
C SER A 546 -15.25 33.73 -12.97
N ASP A 547 -14.60 34.57 -12.18
CA ASP A 547 -13.71 35.61 -12.72
C ASP A 547 -12.24 35.30 -12.54
N SER A 548 -11.91 34.03 -12.24
CA SER A 548 -10.53 33.63 -12.00
C SER A 548 -9.65 33.84 -13.24
N PRO A 549 -8.43 34.36 -13.06
CA PRO A 549 -7.48 34.45 -14.16
C PRO A 549 -6.92 33.10 -14.59
N ALA A 550 -7.18 32.03 -13.83
CA ALA A 550 -6.73 30.68 -14.19
C ALA A 550 -7.66 29.98 -15.18
N LEU A 551 -8.82 30.60 -15.49
CA LEU A 551 -9.76 29.96 -16.42
C LEU A 551 -9.21 29.99 -17.84
N LYS A 552 -9.15 28.84 -18.50
CA LYS A 552 -8.78 28.68 -19.92
C LYS A 552 -7.41 29.26 -20.28
N THR A 553 -6.49 29.22 -19.31
CA THR A 553 -5.14 29.77 -19.53
C THR A 553 -4.05 28.72 -19.45
N GLY A 554 -4.39 27.44 -19.28
CA GLY A 554 -3.42 26.35 -19.27
C GLY A 554 -2.94 26.01 -20.67
N ILE A 555 -1.84 25.26 -20.71
CA ILE A 555 -1.37 24.70 -21.97
C ILE A 555 -2.19 23.45 -22.30
N LEU A 556 -2.49 23.28 -23.57
CA LEU A 556 -3.29 22.16 -24.05
C LEU A 556 -2.50 20.86 -23.94
N ILE A 557 -3.07 19.86 -23.28
CA ILE A 557 -2.51 18.52 -23.19
C ILE A 557 -3.47 17.60 -23.91
N SER A 558 -3.08 17.15 -25.11
CA SER A 558 -4.01 16.40 -25.93
C SER A 558 -3.32 15.72 -27.09
N GLY A 559 -4.02 14.84 -27.71
CA GLY A 559 -3.66 14.31 -29.01
C GLY A 559 -3.35 12.84 -29.09
N SER A 560 -2.98 12.22 -27.98
CA SER A 560 -2.65 10.80 -28.02
C SER A 560 -3.92 9.94 -28.01
N SER A 561 -4.00 9.03 -28.95
CA SER A 561 -5.04 8.00 -28.91
C SER A 561 -4.66 6.85 -27.96
N ASN A 562 -3.44 6.84 -27.48
CA ASN A 562 -2.98 5.82 -26.53
C ASN A 562 -3.30 6.30 -25.11
N PRO A 563 -4.20 5.65 -24.40
CA PRO A 563 -4.56 6.11 -23.03
C PRO A 563 -3.42 6.01 -22.04
N LYS A 564 -2.38 5.28 -22.37
CA LYS A 564 -1.21 5.16 -21.48
C LYS A 564 -0.14 6.22 -21.75
N ASN A 565 -0.35 7.10 -22.71
CA ASN A 565 0.55 8.23 -22.92
C ASN A 565 0.03 9.42 -22.12
N PHE A 566 0.32 9.44 -20.84
CA PHE A 566 -0.24 10.43 -19.92
C PHE A 566 0.26 11.86 -20.19
N ILE A 567 1.36 12.02 -20.92
CA ILE A 567 1.88 13.35 -21.25
C ILE A 567 1.03 14.00 -22.33
N GLU A 568 0.48 13.20 -23.21
CA GLU A 568 -0.36 13.70 -24.30
C GLU A 568 -1.84 13.36 -24.15
N ASN A 569 -2.19 12.63 -23.11
CA ASN A 569 -3.57 12.22 -22.84
C ASN A 569 -4.01 12.86 -21.53
N ASN A 570 -4.96 13.80 -21.63
CA ASN A 570 -5.37 14.59 -20.47
C ASN A 570 -6.33 13.86 -19.52
N GLY A 571 -6.69 12.63 -19.81
CA GLY A 571 -7.59 11.85 -18.96
C GLY A 571 -9.07 12.13 -19.16
N GLY A 572 -9.42 13.20 -19.83
CA GLY A 572 -10.80 13.52 -20.18
C GLY A 572 -11.64 14.15 -19.08
N LYS A 573 -11.20 14.10 -17.83
CA LYS A 573 -11.95 14.62 -16.68
C LYS A 573 -11.03 15.36 -15.72
N ASP A 574 -11.58 16.31 -14.99
CA ASP A 574 -10.88 16.95 -13.88
C ASP A 574 -11.22 16.26 -12.56
N TYR A 575 -10.73 16.83 -11.45
CA TYR A 575 -11.00 16.27 -10.11
C TYR A 575 -12.51 16.18 -9.84
N PHE A 576 -13.28 17.13 -10.33
CA PHE A 576 -14.72 17.27 -10.01
C PHE A 576 -15.62 16.57 -11.02
N GLY A 577 -15.04 15.89 -12.01
CA GLY A 577 -15.81 15.20 -13.05
C GLY A 577 -16.17 16.06 -14.26
N ASN A 578 -15.70 17.30 -14.31
CA ASN A 578 -15.91 18.13 -15.48
C ASN A 578 -15.08 17.65 -16.66
N ASN A 579 -15.60 17.80 -17.87
CA ASN A 579 -14.88 17.39 -19.08
C ASN A 579 -13.62 18.24 -19.29
N VAL A 580 -12.56 17.61 -19.77
CA VAL A 580 -11.34 18.27 -20.21
C VAL A 580 -11.20 18.01 -21.71
N SER A 581 -11.29 19.07 -22.48
CA SER A 581 -11.29 19.00 -23.94
C SER A 581 -9.91 18.64 -24.49
N ASN A 582 -9.87 17.94 -25.62
CA ASN A 582 -8.64 17.71 -26.36
C ASN A 582 -8.31 18.87 -27.32
N SER A 583 -9.15 19.88 -27.42
CA SER A 583 -8.97 20.96 -28.38
C SER A 583 -9.04 22.36 -27.79
N GLU A 584 -9.46 22.51 -26.54
CA GLU A 584 -9.55 23.81 -25.89
C GLU A 584 -8.60 23.86 -24.70
N LYS A 585 -7.99 25.01 -24.49
CA LYS A 585 -7.10 25.23 -23.37
C LYS A 585 -7.81 24.92 -22.05
N PRO A 586 -7.23 24.13 -21.17
CA PRO A 586 -7.85 23.85 -19.88
C PRO A 586 -7.65 25.02 -18.91
N ASN A 587 -8.36 24.98 -17.80
CA ASN A 587 -8.01 25.82 -16.66
C ASN A 587 -6.68 25.36 -16.07
N ILE A 588 -6.04 26.26 -15.32
CA ILE A 588 -4.89 25.90 -14.51
C ILE A 588 -5.41 25.34 -13.20
N GLY A 589 -4.84 24.22 -12.75
CA GLY A 589 -5.26 23.53 -11.52
C GLY A 589 -6.19 22.37 -11.79
N ALA A 590 -6.78 21.85 -10.71
CA ALA A 590 -7.54 20.61 -10.71
C ALA A 590 -9.01 20.79 -11.10
N TYR A 591 -9.47 22.03 -11.26
CA TYR A 591 -10.87 22.35 -11.55
C TYR A 591 -10.98 22.87 -12.99
N ASN A 592 -11.73 22.19 -13.83
CA ASN A 592 -11.93 22.58 -15.22
C ASN A 592 -13.38 23.01 -15.50
N GLY A 593 -14.09 23.43 -14.48
CA GLY A 593 -15.41 24.02 -14.66
C GLY A 593 -15.35 25.45 -15.12
N ASN A 594 -16.53 26.06 -15.39
CA ASN A 594 -16.64 27.44 -15.87
C ASN A 594 -16.81 28.40 -14.73
#